data_656f026d5c1740729534bad54844a83a
#
_entry.id   656f026d5c1740729534bad54844a83a
#
_cell.length_a   1.000
_cell.length_b   1.000
_cell.length_c   1.000
_cell.angle_alpha   90.00
_cell.angle_beta   90.00
_cell.angle_gamma   90.00
#
_symmetry.space_group_name_H-M   'P 1'
#
loop_
_entity.id
_entity.type
_entity.pdbx_description
1 polymer ?
#
loop_
_entity_poly.entity_id
_entity_poly.type
_entity_poly.pdbx_seq_one_letter_code
_entity_poly.pdbx_strand_id
1 'polypeptide(L)'
;MNSVPEEKNNEASLISPDYVRISMAAAIELGLKPGRISGCSCDCINLLQNYPQGCYANCTYCGLARERPGAAEDNSFIRVDWPLYPTDLVAQKIGELERKKEVGRVCVAQVQDHRANMDLVDMISRVRLQAPDVPISALVTATLLNDEWLMKVKDAGADIIGVGLDAASEELFYSTRGKGTKGPHDWKKHWRIIRKAREMFGPMKVNCHLIVGLGESDRDLVEMFHLLKSEQIAAYLFSFNPEPGTVMEKTPRVPIARTRRIQLVKNLIEEHDFPESAIEFDE
;
A
#
# COMPACT_ATOMS: atom_id res chain seq x y z
N MET A 1 35.64 -45.65 -7.90
CA MET A 1 34.88 -44.80 -6.98
C MET A 1 34.45 -43.56 -7.78
N ASN A 2 33.26 -43.61 -8.34
CA ASN A 2 32.70 -42.50 -9.11
C ASN A 2 31.97 -41.57 -8.14
N SER A 3 32.49 -40.37 -7.96
CA SER A 3 31.83 -39.30 -7.25
C SER A 3 30.67 -38.79 -8.09
N VAL A 4 29.44 -38.99 -7.61
CA VAL A 4 28.24 -38.35 -8.14
C VAL A 4 28.37 -36.84 -7.89
N PRO A 5 28.15 -35.97 -8.89
CA PRO A 5 28.11 -34.53 -8.65
C PRO A 5 26.92 -34.22 -7.77
N GLU A 6 27.12 -33.54 -6.65
CA GLU A 6 26.05 -32.88 -5.90
C GLU A 6 25.33 -31.90 -6.81
N GLU A 7 24.11 -32.22 -7.19
CA GLU A 7 23.18 -31.25 -7.75
C GLU A 7 23.00 -30.13 -6.70
N LYS A 8 23.63 -28.98 -6.98
CA LYS A 8 23.26 -27.74 -6.29
C LYS A 8 21.79 -27.49 -6.62
N ASN A 9 20.92 -27.77 -5.66
CA ASN A 9 19.54 -27.32 -5.66
C ASN A 9 19.57 -25.80 -5.86
N ASN A 10 19.28 -25.38 -7.08
CA ASN A 10 18.99 -24.02 -7.41
C ASN A 10 17.57 -23.72 -6.90
N GLU A 11 17.43 -23.49 -5.57
CA GLU A 11 16.22 -22.91 -5.03
C GLU A 11 16.09 -21.54 -5.69
N ALA A 12 15.32 -21.50 -6.78
CA ALA A 12 14.94 -20.26 -7.42
C ALA A 12 14.34 -19.36 -6.33
N SER A 13 14.96 -18.23 -6.07
CA SER A 13 14.51 -17.34 -5.00
C SER A 13 13.06 -16.93 -5.28
N LEU A 14 12.13 -17.26 -4.36
CA LEU A 14 10.71 -16.95 -4.45
C LEU A 14 10.46 -15.45 -4.17
N ILE A 15 11.04 -14.59 -5.00
CA ILE A 15 11.07 -13.13 -4.81
C ILE A 15 10.43 -12.40 -5.99
N SER A 16 10.04 -11.13 -5.75
CA SER A 16 9.61 -10.24 -6.82
C SER A 16 10.76 -9.95 -7.80
N PRO A 17 10.46 -9.77 -9.11
CA PRO A 17 9.12 -9.66 -9.68
C PRO A 17 8.46 -11.00 -10.03
N ASP A 18 9.19 -12.14 -9.99
CA ASP A 18 8.70 -13.44 -10.46
C ASP A 18 7.67 -14.07 -9.51
N TYR A 19 7.72 -13.69 -8.23
CA TYR A 19 6.75 -14.08 -7.22
C TYR A 19 6.15 -12.86 -6.53
N VAL A 20 4.88 -12.96 -6.20
CA VAL A 20 4.11 -11.90 -5.56
C VAL A 20 3.28 -12.46 -4.42
N ARG A 21 3.23 -11.73 -3.30
CA ARG A 21 2.24 -11.98 -2.26
C ARG A 21 0.92 -11.37 -2.65
N ILE A 22 -0.17 -12.08 -2.44
CA ILE A 22 -1.52 -11.54 -2.68
C ILE A 22 -2.34 -11.65 -1.41
N SER A 23 -3.28 -10.72 -1.19
CA SER A 23 -4.14 -10.80 -0.01
C SER A 23 -4.97 -12.09 -0.05
N MET A 24 -5.31 -12.65 1.13
CA MET A 24 -6.11 -13.86 1.20
C MET A 24 -7.44 -13.73 0.43
N ALA A 25 -8.10 -12.57 0.52
CA ALA A 25 -9.31 -12.31 -0.26
C ALA A 25 -9.04 -12.39 -1.77
N ALA A 26 -7.97 -11.76 -2.26
CA ALA A 26 -7.57 -11.85 -3.66
C ALA A 26 -7.26 -13.30 -4.07
N ALA A 27 -6.61 -14.09 -3.21
CA ALA A 27 -6.32 -15.50 -3.48
C ALA A 27 -7.61 -16.34 -3.68
N ILE A 28 -8.65 -16.03 -2.90
CA ILE A 28 -9.96 -16.69 -3.02
C ILE A 28 -10.67 -16.26 -4.31
N GLU A 29 -10.73 -14.95 -4.61
CA GLU A 29 -11.35 -14.42 -5.82
C GLU A 29 -10.69 -14.94 -7.11
N LEU A 30 -9.36 -15.06 -7.10
CA LEU A 30 -8.60 -15.62 -8.22
C LEU A 30 -8.72 -17.15 -8.33
N GLY A 31 -9.43 -17.81 -7.40
CA GLY A 31 -9.55 -19.27 -7.35
C GLY A 31 -8.26 -20.01 -7.00
N LEU A 32 -7.28 -19.32 -6.44
CA LEU A 32 -5.99 -19.86 -6.01
C LEU A 32 -6.02 -20.47 -4.59
N LYS A 33 -7.04 -20.10 -3.82
CA LYS A 33 -7.34 -20.69 -2.50
C LYS A 33 -8.82 -21.05 -2.42
N PRO A 34 -9.16 -22.19 -1.81
CA PRO A 34 -10.56 -22.49 -1.50
C PRO A 34 -11.05 -21.51 -0.43
N GLY A 35 -12.26 -21.01 -0.59
CA GLY A 35 -12.87 -20.10 0.37
C GLY A 35 -14.10 -19.41 -0.18
N ARG A 36 -14.76 -18.63 0.66
CA ARG A 36 -15.88 -17.77 0.30
C ARG A 36 -15.75 -16.45 1.04
N ILE A 37 -15.84 -15.37 0.31
CA ILE A 37 -15.92 -14.03 0.89
C ILE A 37 -17.39 -13.74 1.17
N SER A 38 -17.69 -13.33 2.41
CA SER A 38 -19.04 -12.98 2.83
C SER A 38 -19.09 -11.52 3.25
N GLY A 39 -20.16 -10.82 2.88
CA GLY A 39 -20.43 -9.45 3.34
C GLY A 39 -19.85 -8.31 2.50
N CYS A 40 -18.99 -8.58 1.52
CA CYS A 40 -18.54 -7.62 0.51
C CYS A 40 -18.11 -8.34 -0.76
N SER A 41 -18.16 -7.66 -1.90
CA SER A 41 -17.42 -8.07 -3.11
C SER A 41 -15.97 -7.59 -2.95
N CYS A 42 -15.01 -8.47 -3.20
CA CYS A 42 -13.60 -8.09 -3.29
C CYS A 42 -13.25 -7.82 -4.76
N ASP A 43 -13.64 -6.67 -5.27
CA ASP A 43 -13.35 -6.25 -6.63
C ASP A 43 -11.94 -5.67 -6.81
N CYS A 44 -11.19 -5.52 -5.70
CA CYS A 44 -9.81 -5.04 -5.71
C CYS A 44 -8.82 -6.17 -5.40
N ILE A 45 -8.02 -6.54 -6.38
CA ILE A 45 -6.94 -7.52 -6.24
C ILE A 45 -5.70 -6.83 -5.70
N ASN A 46 -5.30 -7.17 -4.47
CA ASN A 46 -4.14 -6.57 -3.82
C ASN A 46 -2.92 -7.47 -3.92
N LEU A 47 -1.87 -6.94 -4.54
CA LEU A 47 -0.56 -7.54 -4.74
C LEU A 47 0.47 -6.81 -3.86
N LEU A 48 1.43 -7.55 -3.31
CA LEU A 48 2.50 -7.03 -2.45
C LEU A 48 3.82 -7.64 -2.86
N GLN A 49 4.84 -6.82 -3.04
CA GLN A 49 6.20 -7.28 -3.29
C GLN A 49 6.72 -8.18 -2.16
N ASN A 50 7.58 -9.14 -2.51
CA ASN A 50 8.16 -10.12 -1.59
C ASN A 50 9.68 -10.14 -1.72
N TYR A 51 10.38 -9.93 -0.59
CA TYR A 51 11.82 -10.03 -0.47
C TYR A 51 12.21 -10.80 0.79
N PRO A 52 13.25 -11.66 0.74
CA PRO A 52 13.67 -12.51 1.89
C PRO A 52 14.04 -11.69 3.12
N GLN A 53 14.66 -10.52 2.94
CA GLN A 53 15.05 -9.63 4.02
C GLN A 53 13.89 -8.74 4.52
N GLY A 54 12.69 -8.87 3.94
CA GLY A 54 11.53 -8.04 4.27
C GLY A 54 11.67 -6.58 3.84
N CYS A 55 11.16 -5.66 4.65
CA CYS A 55 11.15 -4.22 4.37
C CYS A 55 12.30 -3.52 5.10
N TYR A 56 13.05 -2.67 4.40
CA TYR A 56 14.10 -1.84 5.04
C TYR A 56 13.56 -0.67 5.88
N ALA A 57 12.26 -0.37 5.77
CA ALA A 57 11.64 0.62 6.64
C ALA A 57 11.37 0.04 8.04
N ASN A 58 11.15 0.94 8.99
CA ASN A 58 10.94 0.58 10.39
C ASN A 58 9.74 1.31 10.99
N CYS A 59 8.60 1.30 10.27
CA CYS A 59 7.38 1.95 10.74
C CYS A 59 6.84 1.25 11.99
N THR A 60 6.55 2.01 13.05
CA THR A 60 6.18 1.49 14.39
C THR A 60 4.93 0.62 14.41
N TYR A 61 4.07 0.74 13.40
CA TYR A 61 2.76 0.08 13.28
C TYR A 61 2.74 -1.03 12.24
N CYS A 62 3.82 -1.21 11.46
CA CYS A 62 3.79 -2.05 10.27
C CYS A 62 4.31 -3.47 10.56
N GLY A 63 3.53 -4.47 10.17
CA GLY A 63 3.92 -5.87 10.30
C GLY A 63 5.14 -6.27 9.46
N LEU A 64 5.55 -5.45 8.50
CA LEU A 64 6.75 -5.65 7.68
C LEU A 64 7.96 -4.85 8.19
N ALA A 65 7.86 -4.18 9.36
CA ALA A 65 8.94 -3.36 9.88
C ALA A 65 10.23 -4.16 10.08
N ARG A 66 11.36 -3.57 9.70
CA ARG A 66 12.69 -4.22 9.74
C ARG A 66 13.07 -4.82 11.10
N GLU A 67 12.74 -4.12 12.18
CA GLU A 67 13.07 -4.54 13.55
C GLU A 67 11.96 -5.40 14.19
N ARG A 68 10.91 -5.79 13.44
CA ARG A 68 9.91 -6.71 13.94
C ARG A 68 10.54 -8.09 14.17
N PRO A 69 10.30 -8.75 15.32
CA PRO A 69 10.80 -10.10 15.59
C PRO A 69 10.18 -11.14 14.64
N GLY A 70 10.95 -12.20 14.34
CA GLY A 70 10.53 -13.30 13.46
C GLY A 70 11.13 -13.21 12.07
N ALA A 71 10.90 -14.23 11.27
CA ALA A 71 11.33 -14.27 9.89
C ALA A 71 10.41 -13.41 9.00
N ALA A 72 10.96 -12.82 7.93
CA ALA A 72 10.20 -11.94 7.05
C ALA A 72 9.01 -12.66 6.36
N GLU A 73 9.18 -13.94 6.06
CA GLU A 73 8.12 -14.79 5.48
C GLU A 73 6.93 -14.99 6.41
N ASP A 74 7.15 -14.95 7.73
CA ASP A 74 6.11 -15.11 8.75
C ASP A 74 5.40 -13.78 9.07
N ASN A 75 5.89 -12.67 8.53
CA ASN A 75 5.33 -11.36 8.81
C ASN A 75 3.98 -11.20 8.12
N SER A 76 2.95 -10.93 8.91
CA SER A 76 1.65 -10.51 8.40
C SER A 76 1.66 -9.04 7.98
N PHE A 77 0.84 -8.70 7.01
CA PHE A 77 0.60 -7.32 6.60
C PHE A 77 -0.90 -7.03 6.70
N ILE A 78 -1.25 -5.99 7.44
CA ILE A 78 -2.66 -5.63 7.72
C ILE A 78 -3.40 -6.82 8.37
N ARG A 79 -2.72 -7.59 9.23
CA ARG A 79 -3.27 -8.70 10.01
C ARG A 79 -3.96 -9.82 9.22
N VAL A 80 -3.61 -9.97 7.96
CA VAL A 80 -4.07 -11.06 7.10
C VAL A 80 -2.89 -11.80 6.52
N ASP A 81 -3.12 -13.06 6.16
CA ASP A 81 -2.12 -13.82 5.43
C ASP A 81 -2.04 -13.31 3.99
N TRP A 82 -0.81 -13.29 3.50
CA TRP A 82 -0.49 -12.92 2.14
C TRP A 82 0.25 -14.08 1.46
N PRO A 83 -0.47 -15.11 0.99
CA PRO A 83 0.15 -16.25 0.32
C PRO A 83 0.91 -15.82 -0.93
N LEU A 84 2.00 -16.56 -1.20
CA LEU A 84 2.92 -16.30 -2.30
C LEU A 84 2.56 -17.14 -3.52
N TYR A 85 2.56 -16.51 -4.70
CA TYR A 85 2.29 -17.16 -5.98
C TYR A 85 3.22 -16.64 -7.08
N PRO A 86 3.43 -17.41 -8.17
CA PRO A 86 4.09 -16.89 -9.36
C PRO A 86 3.30 -15.69 -9.93
N THR A 87 3.99 -14.60 -10.22
CA THR A 87 3.38 -13.35 -10.71
C THR A 87 2.63 -13.56 -12.03
N ASP A 88 3.18 -14.37 -12.94
CA ASP A 88 2.53 -14.66 -14.22
C ASP A 88 1.21 -15.42 -14.06
N LEU A 89 1.14 -16.37 -13.11
CA LEU A 89 -0.11 -17.06 -12.78
C LEU A 89 -1.16 -16.08 -12.25
N VAL A 90 -0.75 -15.18 -11.35
CA VAL A 90 -1.65 -14.16 -10.80
C VAL A 90 -2.13 -13.21 -11.89
N ALA A 91 -1.24 -12.71 -12.74
CA ALA A 91 -1.59 -11.83 -13.86
C ALA A 91 -2.57 -12.53 -14.85
N GLN A 92 -2.32 -13.78 -15.19
CA GLN A 92 -3.24 -14.58 -16.02
C GLN A 92 -4.63 -14.67 -15.39
N LYS A 93 -4.71 -14.98 -14.08
CA LYS A 93 -5.98 -15.07 -13.35
C LYS A 93 -6.72 -13.74 -13.29
N ILE A 94 -6.01 -12.63 -13.12
CA ILE A 94 -6.60 -11.28 -13.22
C ILE A 94 -7.21 -11.06 -14.60
N GLY A 95 -6.52 -11.41 -15.68
CA GLY A 95 -7.05 -11.32 -17.04
C GLY A 95 -8.29 -12.22 -17.28
N GLU A 96 -8.38 -13.38 -16.61
CA GLU A 96 -9.58 -14.22 -16.64
C GLU A 96 -10.79 -13.53 -15.99
N LEU A 97 -10.59 -12.84 -14.85
CA LEU A 97 -11.63 -12.07 -14.16
C LEU A 97 -12.02 -10.79 -14.92
N GLU A 98 -11.06 -10.10 -15.52
CA GLU A 98 -11.34 -8.91 -16.34
C GLU A 98 -12.30 -9.25 -17.48
N ARG A 99 -12.05 -10.33 -18.21
CA ARG A 99 -12.93 -10.79 -19.31
C ARG A 99 -14.36 -11.09 -18.85
N LYS A 100 -14.54 -11.44 -17.57
CA LYS A 100 -15.86 -11.67 -16.94
C LYS A 100 -16.43 -10.39 -16.32
N LYS A 101 -15.66 -9.27 -16.28
CA LYS A 101 -16.00 -8.02 -15.59
C LYS A 101 -16.18 -8.21 -14.07
N GLU A 102 -15.41 -9.11 -13.48
CA GLU A 102 -15.44 -9.46 -12.06
C GLU A 102 -14.31 -8.82 -11.25
N VAL A 103 -13.46 -8.01 -11.90
CA VAL A 103 -12.39 -7.24 -11.23
C VAL A 103 -12.57 -5.75 -11.51
N GLY A 104 -12.62 -4.95 -10.46
CA GLY A 104 -12.75 -3.50 -10.56
C GLY A 104 -11.40 -2.77 -10.53
N ARG A 105 -10.37 -3.35 -9.91
CA ARG A 105 -9.05 -2.74 -9.75
C ARG A 105 -7.98 -3.75 -9.36
N VAL A 106 -6.74 -3.46 -9.75
CA VAL A 106 -5.55 -4.13 -9.21
C VAL A 106 -4.70 -3.10 -8.47
N CYS A 107 -4.29 -3.43 -7.25
CA CYS A 107 -3.37 -2.61 -6.46
C CYS A 107 -2.03 -3.34 -6.32
N VAL A 108 -0.93 -2.76 -6.80
CA VAL A 108 0.41 -3.32 -6.68
C VAL A 108 1.18 -2.54 -5.64
N ALA A 109 1.41 -3.14 -4.48
CA ALA A 109 2.04 -2.49 -3.34
C ALA A 109 3.54 -2.75 -3.28
N GLN A 110 4.29 -1.67 -3.04
CA GLN A 110 5.73 -1.65 -2.94
C GLN A 110 6.19 -1.86 -1.50
N VAL A 111 7.26 -2.62 -1.33
CA VAL A 111 8.03 -2.77 -0.09
C VAL A 111 9.31 -1.94 -0.20
N GLN A 112 9.86 -1.45 0.91
CA GLN A 112 11.12 -0.71 0.88
C GLN A 112 12.30 -1.66 0.65
N ASP A 113 12.74 -1.79 -0.59
CA ASP A 113 13.90 -2.55 -1.04
C ASP A 113 14.58 -1.84 -2.23
N HIS A 114 15.88 -2.10 -2.45
CA HIS A 114 16.64 -1.47 -3.55
C HIS A 114 16.15 -1.89 -4.95
N ARG A 115 15.51 -3.06 -5.07
CA ARG A 115 14.94 -3.57 -6.33
C ARG A 115 13.51 -3.10 -6.57
N ALA A 116 12.84 -2.60 -5.53
CA ALA A 116 11.40 -2.43 -5.49
C ALA A 116 10.83 -1.59 -6.64
N ASN A 117 11.54 -0.57 -7.11
CA ASN A 117 11.08 0.24 -8.25
C ASN A 117 11.07 -0.54 -9.56
N MET A 118 12.13 -1.29 -9.82
CA MET A 118 12.25 -2.09 -11.03
C MET A 118 11.22 -3.23 -11.05
N ASP A 119 11.12 -3.92 -9.93
CA ASP A 119 10.19 -5.04 -9.77
C ASP A 119 8.72 -4.56 -9.82
N LEU A 120 8.41 -3.36 -9.31
CA LEU A 120 7.09 -2.74 -9.43
C LEU A 120 6.69 -2.49 -10.90
N VAL A 121 7.60 -1.92 -11.68
CA VAL A 121 7.39 -1.65 -13.11
C VAL A 121 7.16 -2.95 -13.87
N ASP A 122 7.94 -3.99 -13.60
CA ASP A 122 7.80 -5.31 -14.21
C ASP A 122 6.43 -5.94 -13.85
N MET A 123 6.07 -5.97 -12.57
CA MET A 123 4.80 -6.53 -12.10
C MET A 123 3.59 -5.82 -12.71
N ILE A 124 3.61 -4.48 -12.78
CA ILE A 124 2.54 -3.69 -13.43
C ILE A 124 2.46 -4.05 -14.91
N SER A 125 3.58 -4.15 -15.60
CA SER A 125 3.63 -4.50 -17.02
C SER A 125 3.05 -5.90 -17.30
N ARG A 126 3.37 -6.89 -16.45
CA ARG A 126 2.80 -8.25 -16.55
C ARG A 126 1.27 -8.24 -16.36
N VAL A 127 0.77 -7.50 -15.36
CA VAL A 127 -0.67 -7.36 -15.14
C VAL A 127 -1.33 -6.68 -16.35
N ARG A 128 -0.78 -5.55 -16.82
CA ARG A 128 -1.32 -4.79 -17.96
C ARG A 128 -1.37 -5.61 -19.23
N LEU A 129 -0.37 -6.48 -19.45
CA LEU A 129 -0.33 -7.38 -20.62
C LEU A 129 -1.49 -8.39 -20.60
N GLN A 130 -1.87 -8.90 -19.45
CA GLN A 130 -2.94 -9.92 -19.31
C GLN A 130 -4.33 -9.30 -19.11
N ALA A 131 -4.39 -8.09 -18.58
CA ALA A 131 -5.61 -7.34 -18.25
C ALA A 131 -5.47 -5.88 -18.75
N PRO A 132 -5.69 -5.65 -20.07
CA PRO A 132 -5.39 -4.36 -20.69
C PRO A 132 -6.27 -3.21 -20.21
N ASP A 133 -7.49 -3.46 -19.76
CA ASP A 133 -8.47 -2.43 -19.40
C ASP A 133 -8.68 -2.28 -17.89
N VAL A 134 -8.15 -3.19 -17.06
CA VAL A 134 -8.33 -3.12 -15.61
C VAL A 134 -7.61 -1.90 -15.04
N PRO A 135 -8.25 -1.08 -14.18
CA PRO A 135 -7.57 0.01 -13.49
C PRO A 135 -6.44 -0.49 -12.57
N ILE A 136 -5.22 0.02 -12.73
CA ILE A 136 -4.06 -0.35 -11.90
C ILE A 136 -3.65 0.82 -11.00
N SER A 137 -3.62 0.58 -9.70
CA SER A 137 -3.06 1.50 -8.71
C SER A 137 -1.68 1.02 -8.27
N ALA A 138 -0.65 1.81 -8.48
CA ALA A 138 0.67 1.58 -7.90
C ALA A 138 0.72 2.21 -6.50
N LEU A 139 0.84 1.36 -5.47
CA LEU A 139 0.96 1.80 -4.07
C LEU A 139 2.45 1.88 -3.72
N VAL A 140 2.95 3.10 -3.64
CA VAL A 140 4.40 3.36 -3.64
C VAL A 140 4.91 3.96 -2.34
N THR A 141 6.19 3.77 -2.09
CA THR A 141 6.91 4.51 -1.07
C THR A 141 7.74 5.63 -1.71
N ALA A 142 7.43 6.88 -1.36
CA ALA A 142 8.09 8.05 -1.92
C ALA A 142 9.61 8.06 -1.69
N THR A 143 10.09 7.36 -0.67
CA THR A 143 11.52 7.25 -0.35
C THR A 143 12.35 6.70 -1.51
N LEU A 144 11.82 5.75 -2.26
CA LEU A 144 12.50 5.11 -3.38
C LEU A 144 12.34 5.86 -4.70
N LEU A 145 11.34 6.74 -4.80
CA LEU A 145 10.97 7.37 -6.06
C LEU A 145 11.74 8.65 -6.35
N ASN A 146 11.84 8.92 -7.63
CA ASN A 146 12.18 10.19 -8.26
C ASN A 146 11.28 10.39 -9.49
N ASP A 147 11.46 11.47 -10.21
CA ASP A 147 10.64 11.82 -11.37
C ASP A 147 10.74 10.78 -12.50
N GLU A 148 11.93 10.22 -12.71
CA GLU A 148 12.16 9.15 -13.70
C GLU A 148 11.37 7.87 -13.36
N TRP A 149 11.41 7.44 -12.09
CA TRP A 149 10.64 6.26 -11.66
C TRP A 149 9.14 6.48 -11.70
N LEU A 150 8.67 7.69 -11.38
CA LEU A 150 7.24 8.02 -11.56
C LEU A 150 6.80 7.86 -13.02
N MET A 151 7.63 8.31 -13.96
CA MET A 151 7.36 8.15 -15.39
C MET A 151 7.33 6.68 -15.78
N LYS A 152 8.34 5.88 -15.39
CA LYS A 152 8.39 4.45 -15.68
C LYS A 152 7.17 3.69 -15.13
N VAL A 153 6.71 4.03 -13.94
CA VAL A 153 5.50 3.43 -13.35
C VAL A 153 4.26 3.78 -14.17
N LYS A 154 4.15 5.02 -14.63
CA LYS A 154 3.06 5.44 -15.52
C LYS A 154 3.11 4.73 -16.87
N ASP A 155 4.28 4.68 -17.50
CA ASP A 155 4.48 4.04 -18.80
C ASP A 155 4.26 2.53 -18.76
N ALA A 156 4.52 1.89 -17.62
CA ALA A 156 4.19 0.48 -17.38
C ALA A 156 2.68 0.21 -17.33
N GLY A 157 1.85 1.25 -17.20
CA GLY A 157 0.40 1.14 -17.25
C GLY A 157 -0.31 1.40 -15.93
N ALA A 158 0.33 2.03 -14.93
CA ALA A 158 -0.37 2.49 -13.74
C ALA A 158 -1.28 3.68 -14.06
N ASP A 159 -2.55 3.60 -13.65
CA ASP A 159 -3.55 4.66 -13.83
C ASP A 159 -3.60 5.63 -12.64
N ILE A 160 -3.21 5.14 -11.47
CA ILE A 160 -3.30 5.85 -10.20
C ILE A 160 -2.03 5.58 -9.38
N ILE A 161 -1.54 6.59 -8.68
CA ILE A 161 -0.49 6.48 -7.67
C ILE A 161 -1.10 6.62 -6.28
N GLY A 162 -0.88 5.64 -5.43
CA GLY A 162 -1.14 5.72 -4.00
C GLY A 162 0.17 5.90 -3.23
N VAL A 163 0.26 6.91 -2.38
CA VAL A 163 1.44 7.16 -1.55
C VAL A 163 1.10 6.97 -0.08
N GLY A 164 1.82 6.07 0.59
CA GLY A 164 1.71 5.92 2.04
C GLY A 164 2.34 7.12 2.74
N LEU A 165 1.56 8.16 3.03
CA LEU A 165 1.94 9.24 3.93
C LEU A 165 1.73 8.80 5.38
N ASP A 166 0.62 8.13 5.64
CA ASP A 166 0.15 7.46 6.85
C ASP A 166 -0.15 8.41 8.02
N ALA A 167 0.69 9.41 8.27
CA ALA A 167 0.54 10.39 9.35
C ALA A 167 -0.07 11.70 8.85
N ALA A 168 -0.90 12.34 9.67
CA ALA A 168 -1.54 13.62 9.35
C ALA A 168 -0.66 14.84 9.63
N SER A 169 0.47 14.68 10.35
CA SER A 169 1.42 15.77 10.63
C SER A 169 2.87 15.34 10.45
N GLU A 170 3.75 16.31 10.24
CA GLU A 170 5.20 16.07 10.07
C GLU A 170 5.82 15.45 11.33
N GLU A 171 5.40 15.90 12.51
CA GLU A 171 5.89 15.39 13.80
C GLU A 171 5.53 13.92 13.96
N LEU A 172 4.26 13.58 13.73
CA LEU A 172 3.77 12.21 13.81
C LEU A 172 4.41 11.30 12.76
N PHE A 173 4.64 11.82 11.56
CA PHE A 173 5.36 11.11 10.51
C PHE A 173 6.77 10.73 10.96
N TYR A 174 7.54 11.67 11.50
CA TYR A 174 8.90 11.37 11.92
C TYR A 174 8.97 10.46 13.14
N SER A 175 8.02 10.56 14.07
CA SER A 175 7.98 9.70 15.26
C SER A 175 7.52 8.25 14.96
N THR A 176 6.70 8.05 13.93
CA THR A 176 6.11 6.73 13.64
C THR A 176 6.75 5.99 12.47
N ARG A 177 7.38 6.67 11.52
CA ARG A 177 7.96 6.04 10.33
C ARG A 177 9.24 6.66 9.78
N GLY A 178 9.61 7.86 10.23
CA GLY A 178 10.80 8.57 9.80
C GLY A 178 12.00 8.37 10.73
N LYS A 179 12.78 9.44 10.91
CA LYS A 179 14.02 9.44 11.69
C LYS A 179 13.84 9.00 13.16
N GLY A 180 12.69 9.24 13.76
CA GLY A 180 12.39 8.83 15.14
C GLY A 180 12.37 7.33 15.34
N THR A 181 12.12 6.55 14.27
CA THR A 181 12.15 5.08 14.28
C THR A 181 13.41 4.50 13.63
N LYS A 182 14.42 5.32 13.36
CA LYS A 182 15.56 4.97 12.48
C LYS A 182 15.11 4.54 11.07
N GLY A 183 13.94 5.00 10.64
CA GLY A 183 13.37 4.74 9.34
C GLY A 183 13.93 5.69 8.26
N PRO A 184 13.86 5.29 6.97
CA PRO A 184 14.43 6.06 5.87
C PRO A 184 13.48 7.13 5.31
N HIS A 185 12.27 7.22 5.84
CA HIS A 185 11.24 8.10 5.28
C HIS A 185 11.46 9.56 5.67
N ASP A 186 11.23 10.44 4.72
CA ASP A 186 11.36 11.89 4.86
C ASP A 186 10.07 12.59 4.42
N TRP A 187 9.52 13.45 5.26
CA TRP A 187 8.26 14.16 5.03
C TRP A 187 8.30 15.05 3.79
N LYS A 188 9.36 15.84 3.67
CA LYS A 188 9.50 16.79 2.54
C LYS A 188 9.64 16.04 1.22
N LYS A 189 10.38 14.92 1.21
CA LYS A 189 10.49 14.06 0.04
C LYS A 189 9.15 13.44 -0.32
N HIS A 190 8.34 12.98 0.65
CA HIS A 190 7.01 12.44 0.39
C HIS A 190 6.14 13.47 -0.31
N TRP A 191 6.05 14.69 0.22
CA TRP A 191 5.26 15.75 -0.40
C TRP A 191 5.77 16.16 -1.78
N ARG A 192 7.08 16.23 -1.98
CA ARG A 192 7.66 16.48 -3.31
C ARG A 192 7.20 15.43 -4.32
N ILE A 193 7.26 14.16 -3.97
CA ILE A 193 6.85 13.05 -4.84
C ILE A 193 5.33 13.05 -5.07
N ILE A 194 4.53 13.29 -4.03
CA ILE A 194 3.06 13.38 -4.14
C ILE A 194 2.67 14.48 -5.13
N ARG A 195 3.23 15.68 -5.00
CA ARG A 195 2.95 16.81 -5.91
C ARG A 195 3.43 16.52 -7.32
N LYS A 196 4.62 15.94 -7.47
CA LYS A 196 5.13 15.54 -8.78
C LYS A 196 4.27 14.47 -9.44
N ALA A 197 3.83 13.48 -8.71
CA ALA A 197 2.89 12.49 -9.20
C ALA A 197 1.56 13.15 -9.62
N ARG A 198 1.05 14.13 -8.85
CA ARG A 198 -0.16 14.89 -9.20
C ARG A 198 -0.02 15.65 -10.53
N GLU A 199 1.14 16.26 -10.78
CA GLU A 199 1.44 16.88 -12.08
C GLU A 199 1.40 15.86 -13.23
N MET A 200 1.99 14.68 -13.03
CA MET A 200 2.18 13.67 -14.07
C MET A 200 0.93 12.83 -14.34
N PHE A 201 0.19 12.43 -13.31
CA PHE A 201 -0.98 11.55 -13.43
C PHE A 201 -2.28 12.34 -13.60
N GLY A 202 -2.33 13.58 -13.14
CA GLY A 202 -3.49 14.45 -13.23
C GLY A 202 -4.33 14.55 -11.94
N PRO A 203 -5.36 15.39 -11.94
CA PRO A 203 -6.25 15.61 -10.80
C PRO A 203 -6.91 14.32 -10.34
N MET A 204 -6.96 14.09 -9.01
CA MET A 204 -7.60 12.93 -8.38
C MET A 204 -7.05 11.56 -8.83
N LYS A 205 -5.90 11.54 -9.54
CA LYS A 205 -5.17 10.32 -9.91
C LYS A 205 -4.01 9.98 -8.97
N VAL A 206 -3.87 10.77 -7.92
CA VAL A 206 -2.97 10.50 -6.80
C VAL A 206 -3.79 10.45 -5.53
N ASN A 207 -3.49 9.49 -4.67
CA ASN A 207 -4.07 9.43 -3.34
C ASN A 207 -3.00 9.31 -2.26
N CYS A 208 -3.28 9.93 -1.11
CA CYS A 208 -2.49 9.76 0.10
C CYS A 208 -3.20 8.80 1.04
N HIS A 209 -2.50 7.76 1.44
CA HIS A 209 -2.97 6.88 2.51
C HIS A 209 -2.72 7.56 3.84
N LEU A 210 -3.73 7.59 4.69
CA LEU A 210 -3.68 8.11 6.05
C LEU A 210 -4.25 7.05 7.01
N ILE A 211 -3.58 6.86 8.13
CA ILE A 211 -4.00 5.91 9.16
C ILE A 211 -4.55 6.69 10.35
N VAL A 212 -5.85 6.54 10.60
CA VAL A 212 -6.50 7.13 11.77
C VAL A 212 -6.13 6.31 13.00
N GLY A 213 -5.56 6.96 14.01
CA GLY A 213 -5.21 6.35 15.30
C GLY A 213 -3.73 6.11 15.54
N LEU A 214 -2.84 6.78 14.81
CA LEU A 214 -1.40 6.78 15.07
C LEU A 214 -1.00 7.75 16.18
N GLY A 215 -1.90 8.66 16.60
CA GLY A 215 -1.66 9.68 17.61
C GLY A 215 -2.05 11.10 17.19
N GLU A 216 -2.61 11.24 15.99
CA GLU A 216 -3.12 12.50 15.45
C GLU A 216 -4.42 12.94 16.15
N SER A 217 -4.65 14.25 16.20
CA SER A 217 -5.93 14.84 16.56
C SER A 217 -6.92 14.78 15.39
N ASP A 218 -8.22 14.96 15.68
CA ASP A 218 -9.24 15.09 14.63
C ASP A 218 -8.98 16.37 13.80
N ARG A 219 -8.44 17.42 14.41
CA ARG A 219 -8.02 18.66 13.74
C ARG A 219 -6.91 18.39 12.71
N ASP A 220 -5.85 17.65 13.07
CA ASP A 220 -4.76 17.32 12.12
C ASP A 220 -5.30 16.62 10.87
N LEU A 221 -6.27 15.71 11.04
CA LEU A 221 -6.89 15.01 9.92
C LEU A 221 -7.73 15.96 9.05
N VAL A 222 -8.49 16.85 9.65
CA VAL A 222 -9.33 17.82 8.91
C VAL A 222 -8.47 18.78 8.10
N GLU A 223 -7.44 19.35 8.70
CA GLU A 223 -6.46 20.22 8.02
C GLU A 223 -5.80 19.48 6.85
N MET A 224 -5.43 18.21 7.05
CA MET A 224 -4.85 17.36 6.01
C MET A 224 -5.85 17.11 4.87
N PHE A 225 -7.13 16.87 5.15
CA PHE A 225 -8.14 16.67 4.10
C PHE A 225 -8.35 17.92 3.26
N HIS A 226 -8.42 19.11 3.88
CA HIS A 226 -8.51 20.37 3.16
C HIS A 226 -7.27 20.62 2.29
N LEU A 227 -6.07 20.35 2.82
CA LEU A 227 -4.83 20.47 2.06
C LEU A 227 -4.84 19.54 0.83
N LEU A 228 -5.13 18.25 1.01
CA LEU A 228 -5.16 17.29 -0.08
C LEU A 228 -6.20 17.66 -1.13
N LYS A 229 -7.41 18.07 -0.70
CA LYS A 229 -8.46 18.53 -1.61
C LYS A 229 -8.01 19.75 -2.42
N SER A 230 -7.41 20.74 -1.77
CA SER A 230 -6.94 21.95 -2.45
C SER A 230 -5.90 21.66 -3.53
N GLU A 231 -5.10 20.60 -3.34
CA GLU A 231 -4.12 20.11 -4.31
C GLU A 231 -4.71 19.07 -5.28
N GLN A 232 -6.01 18.77 -5.21
CA GLN A 232 -6.72 17.77 -6.03
C GLN A 232 -6.11 16.36 -5.89
N ILE A 233 -5.79 15.99 -4.67
CA ILE A 233 -5.27 14.69 -4.26
C ILE A 233 -6.31 14.02 -3.37
N ALA A 234 -6.63 12.75 -3.62
CA ALA A 234 -7.60 12.02 -2.81
C ALA A 234 -7.00 11.56 -1.48
N ALA A 235 -7.76 11.63 -0.40
CA ALA A 235 -7.39 10.99 0.86
C ALA A 235 -7.97 9.56 0.94
N TYR A 236 -7.13 8.57 1.23
CA TYR A 236 -7.54 7.20 1.51
C TYR A 236 -7.31 6.88 2.98
N LEU A 237 -8.39 6.55 3.70
CA LEU A 237 -8.36 6.33 5.14
C LEU A 237 -8.29 4.85 5.51
N PHE A 238 -7.38 4.56 6.41
CA PHE A 238 -7.28 3.28 7.10
C PHE A 238 -7.43 3.49 8.60
N SER A 239 -8.04 2.53 9.30
CA SER A 239 -8.05 2.55 10.77
C SER A 239 -6.84 1.80 11.28
N PHE A 240 -6.13 2.38 12.24
CA PHE A 240 -5.07 1.69 12.93
C PHE A 240 -5.60 0.42 13.60
N ASN A 241 -4.89 -0.67 13.35
CA ASN A 241 -5.07 -1.93 14.05
C ASN A 241 -3.71 -2.39 14.55
N PRO A 242 -3.56 -2.68 15.86
CA PRO A 242 -2.30 -3.14 16.41
C PRO A 242 -1.87 -4.45 15.75
N GLU A 243 -0.62 -4.50 15.33
CA GLU A 243 0.00 -5.64 14.68
C GLU A 243 0.94 -6.32 15.69
N PRO A 244 0.82 -7.63 15.96
CA PRO A 244 1.70 -8.33 16.90
C PRO A 244 3.18 -8.17 16.53
N GLY A 245 4.05 -8.01 17.53
CA GLY A 245 5.49 -7.83 17.35
C GLY A 245 5.92 -6.45 16.89
N THR A 246 5.00 -5.51 16.65
CA THR A 246 5.34 -4.11 16.32
C THR A 246 5.50 -3.26 17.59
N VAL A 247 6.13 -2.09 17.46
CA VAL A 247 6.26 -1.13 18.57
C VAL A 247 4.88 -0.72 19.12
N MET A 248 3.88 -0.64 18.23
CA MET A 248 2.53 -0.22 18.58
C MET A 248 1.55 -1.39 18.85
N GLU A 249 2.04 -2.61 19.08
CA GLU A 249 1.18 -3.79 19.31
C GLU A 249 0.19 -3.63 20.50
N LYS A 250 0.57 -2.82 21.51
CA LYS A 250 -0.24 -2.56 22.71
C LYS A 250 -1.08 -1.29 22.61
N THR A 251 -0.97 -0.54 21.51
CA THR A 251 -1.77 0.66 21.30
C THR A 251 -3.23 0.26 21.03
N PRO A 252 -4.20 0.85 21.72
CA PRO A 252 -5.61 0.51 21.51
C PRO A 252 -6.07 0.77 20.07
N ARG A 253 -7.01 -0.04 19.59
CA ARG A 253 -7.69 0.23 18.33
C ARG A 253 -8.50 1.52 18.43
N VAL A 254 -8.59 2.21 17.30
CA VAL A 254 -9.47 3.38 17.21
C VAL A 254 -10.93 2.97 17.43
N PRO A 255 -11.67 3.68 18.28
CA PRO A 255 -13.12 3.47 18.42
C PRO A 255 -13.81 3.62 17.06
N ILE A 256 -14.72 2.70 16.74
CA ILE A 256 -15.42 2.72 15.45
C ILE A 256 -16.21 4.04 15.25
N ALA A 257 -16.71 4.62 16.33
CA ALA A 257 -17.40 5.91 16.29
C ALA A 257 -16.50 7.04 15.79
N ARG A 258 -15.23 7.11 16.27
CA ARG A 258 -14.24 8.08 15.78
C ARG A 258 -13.93 7.85 14.30
N THR A 259 -13.66 6.59 13.92
CA THR A 259 -13.41 6.24 12.51
C THR A 259 -14.56 6.70 11.61
N ARG A 260 -15.80 6.47 12.00
CA ARG A 260 -16.98 6.85 11.21
C ARG A 260 -17.18 8.36 11.12
N ARG A 261 -16.93 9.11 12.22
CA ARG A 261 -16.94 10.57 12.17
C ARG A 261 -15.91 11.11 11.20
N ILE A 262 -14.68 10.65 11.27
CA ILE A 262 -13.60 11.07 10.37
C ILE A 262 -13.93 10.73 8.91
N GLN A 263 -14.48 9.55 8.62
CA GLN A 263 -14.95 9.18 7.28
C GLN A 263 -16.05 10.12 6.77
N LEU A 264 -17.01 10.48 7.64
CA LEU A 264 -18.08 11.42 7.30
C LEU A 264 -17.52 12.82 7.00
N VAL A 265 -16.66 13.34 7.88
CA VAL A 265 -16.05 14.67 7.69
C VAL A 265 -15.20 14.71 6.41
N LYS A 266 -14.40 13.67 6.16
CA LYS A 266 -13.67 13.54 4.89
C LYS A 266 -14.62 13.62 3.68
N ASN A 267 -15.72 12.88 3.69
CA ASN A 267 -16.69 12.88 2.60
C ASN A 267 -17.33 14.27 2.41
N LEU A 268 -17.72 14.94 3.50
CA LEU A 268 -18.26 16.29 3.46
C LEU A 268 -17.26 17.29 2.84
N ILE A 269 -15.98 17.18 3.19
CA ILE A 269 -14.93 18.03 2.63
C ILE A 269 -14.72 17.72 1.15
N GLU A 270 -14.51 16.45 0.78
CA GLU A 270 -14.14 16.05 -0.58
C GLU A 270 -15.29 16.23 -1.58
N GLU A 271 -16.51 15.83 -1.23
CA GLU A 271 -17.64 15.75 -2.16
C GLU A 271 -18.61 16.92 -2.04
N HIS A 272 -18.62 17.63 -0.90
CA HIS A 272 -19.61 18.67 -0.61
C HIS A 272 -19.01 20.05 -0.30
N ASP A 273 -17.70 20.23 -0.49
CA ASP A 273 -17.00 21.50 -0.26
C ASP A 273 -17.22 22.10 1.14
N PHE A 274 -17.39 21.23 2.16
CA PHE A 274 -17.69 21.66 3.51
C PHE A 274 -16.49 22.45 4.09
N PRO A 275 -16.69 23.72 4.53
CA PRO A 275 -15.58 24.57 4.91
C PRO A 275 -15.03 24.22 6.29
N GLU A 276 -13.71 24.36 6.48
CA GLU A 276 -13.05 24.11 7.76
C GLU A 276 -13.64 24.93 8.90
N SER A 277 -14.02 26.20 8.64
CA SER A 277 -14.61 27.12 9.61
C SER A 277 -15.96 26.68 10.18
N ALA A 278 -16.62 25.70 9.55
CA ALA A 278 -17.90 25.15 10.02
C ALA A 278 -17.71 23.85 10.83
N ILE A 279 -16.47 23.43 11.07
CA ILE A 279 -16.15 22.24 11.88
C ILE A 279 -15.78 22.69 13.29
N GLU A 280 -16.56 22.28 14.25
CA GLU A 280 -16.27 22.45 15.68
C GLU A 280 -15.56 21.22 16.20
N PHE A 281 -14.56 21.43 17.05
CA PHE A 281 -13.83 20.36 17.73
C PHE A 281 -14.11 20.42 19.21
N ASP A 282 -14.51 19.30 19.78
CA ASP A 282 -14.59 19.15 21.24
C ASP A 282 -13.17 19.16 21.81
N GLU A 283 -12.86 20.05 22.75
CA GLU A 283 -11.56 20.15 23.41
C GLU A 283 -11.30 19.01 24.39
#